data_9bd19de08a585a61f9481f1ba1ff1800
#
_entry.id   9bd19de08a585a61f9481f1ba1ff1800
#
_cell.length_a   1.000
_cell.length_b   1.000
_cell.length_c   1.000
_cell.angle_alpha   90.00
_cell.angle_beta   90.00
_cell.angle_gamma   90.00
#
_symmetry.space_group_name_H-M   'P 1'
#
loop_
_entity.id
_entity.type
_entity.pdbx_description
1 polymer ?
#
loop_
_entity_poly.entity_id
_entity_poly.type
_entity_poly.pdbx_seq_one_letter_code
_entity_poly.pdbx_strand_id
1 'polypeptide(L)'
;MQCKTLRLQKELGRPDLRSCYVKDTERDPEKGKAIHLLRGLTTPLQLLFRSPVVLMLAVYIATVYGCLYLLFTTVTKVFQNTYHWSVQISGLSYLGLGVGFMSGQVLFGMLSDKIILRLKDRNQGVFEPEMRLSLTIFFALFVPISFFWYGWSVQAKTHWIVPIIGLFPFGFGMIGIFGTLQTYVIDSYPRYAASGIAAITVTRSFFGALLPLAGPPMYEALGYGWGNTLLGFVTLAMIPMPIMFNRFGGSLRKKFVVDV
;
A
#
# COMPACT_ATOMS: atom_id res chain seq x y z
N MET A 1 -13.99 -10.80 20.43
CA MET A 1 -14.66 -11.94 19.77
C MET A 1 -15.18 -12.97 20.78
N GLN A 2 -14.45 -13.38 21.80
CA GLN A 2 -14.93 -14.30 22.85
C GLN A 2 -16.26 -13.87 23.50
N CYS A 3 -16.43 -12.56 23.79
CA CYS A 3 -17.68 -12.06 24.37
C CYS A 3 -18.92 -12.26 23.49
N LYS A 4 -18.74 -12.21 22.14
CA LYS A 4 -19.85 -12.42 21.20
C LYS A 4 -20.23 -13.90 21.11
N THR A 5 -19.27 -14.80 21.19
CA THR A 5 -19.48 -16.25 21.20
C THR A 5 -20.19 -16.68 22.48
N LEU A 6 -19.77 -16.14 23.64
CA LEU A 6 -20.42 -16.40 24.93
C LEU A 6 -21.85 -15.85 25.01
N ARG A 7 -22.13 -14.71 24.37
CA ARG A 7 -23.50 -14.17 24.23
C ARG A 7 -24.38 -15.09 23.38
N LEU A 8 -23.90 -15.50 22.21
CA LEU A 8 -24.60 -16.41 21.32
C LEU A 8 -24.82 -17.79 21.94
N GLN A 9 -23.88 -18.32 22.74
CA GLN A 9 -24.05 -19.54 23.49
C GLN A 9 -25.20 -19.44 24.50
N LYS A 10 -25.32 -18.30 25.20
CA LYS A 10 -26.40 -18.03 26.15
C LYS A 10 -27.75 -17.80 25.47
N GLU A 11 -27.78 -17.04 24.36
CA GLU A 11 -29.03 -16.71 23.64
C GLU A 11 -29.61 -17.93 22.90
N LEU A 12 -28.77 -18.83 22.39
CA LEU A 12 -29.20 -19.99 21.63
C LEU A 12 -29.25 -21.29 22.45
N GLY A 13 -28.87 -21.24 23.73
CA GLY A 13 -28.84 -22.42 24.60
C GLY A 13 -27.92 -23.55 24.11
N ARG A 14 -26.92 -23.22 23.26
CA ARG A 14 -26.01 -24.18 22.63
C ARG A 14 -24.59 -23.96 23.14
N PRO A 15 -24.11 -24.76 24.09
CA PRO A 15 -22.73 -24.66 24.63
C PRO A 15 -21.67 -25.15 23.63
N ASP A 16 -22.07 -25.84 22.58
CA ASP A 16 -21.23 -26.38 21.49
C ASP A 16 -20.82 -25.35 20.44
N LEU A 17 -21.43 -24.16 20.46
CA LEU A 17 -21.06 -23.08 19.55
C LEU A 17 -19.67 -22.57 19.87
N ARG A 18 -18.71 -22.87 18.98
CA ARG A 18 -17.32 -22.39 19.08
C ARG A 18 -17.04 -21.40 17.96
N SER A 19 -16.14 -20.45 18.23
CA SER A 19 -15.64 -19.57 17.19
C SER A 19 -14.90 -20.41 16.14
N CYS A 20 -15.15 -20.17 14.85
CA CYS A 20 -14.44 -20.83 13.75
C CYS A 20 -12.90 -20.67 13.81
N TYR A 21 -12.41 -19.74 14.65
CA TYR A 21 -10.99 -19.49 14.90
C TYR A 21 -10.37 -20.37 16.01
N VAL A 22 -11.16 -21.15 16.75
CA VAL A 22 -10.69 -21.90 17.94
C VAL A 22 -10.39 -23.38 17.64
N LYS A 23 -10.63 -23.85 16.43
CA LYS A 23 -10.60 -25.28 16.08
C LYS A 23 -9.27 -26.03 16.35
N ASP A 24 -8.13 -25.33 16.42
CA ASP A 24 -6.82 -26.00 16.41
C ASP A 24 -6.02 -25.92 17.72
N THR A 25 -6.49 -25.18 18.74
CA THR A 25 -5.69 -24.88 19.96
C THR A 25 -5.86 -25.90 21.09
N GLU A 26 -6.85 -26.79 21.01
CA GLU A 26 -7.24 -27.66 22.16
C GLU A 26 -6.51 -29.01 22.23
N ARG A 27 -5.74 -29.42 21.20
CA ARG A 27 -5.13 -30.77 21.20
C ARG A 27 -3.78 -30.87 21.92
N ASP A 28 -3.01 -29.80 22.01
CA ASP A 28 -1.71 -29.80 22.71
C ASP A 28 -1.23 -28.35 22.91
N PRO A 29 -1.25 -27.77 24.14
CA PRO A 29 -0.99 -26.34 24.35
C PRO A 29 0.42 -25.88 23.94
N GLU A 30 1.45 -26.73 24.06
CA GLU A 30 2.81 -26.36 23.66
C GLU A 30 3.09 -26.61 22.18
N LYS A 31 2.65 -27.74 21.63
CA LYS A 31 2.72 -27.99 20.19
C LYS A 31 1.82 -27.03 19.42
N GLY A 32 0.67 -26.65 19.99
CA GLY A 32 -0.22 -25.65 19.43
C GLY A 32 0.44 -24.30 19.26
N LYS A 33 1.21 -23.81 20.22
CA LYS A 33 1.92 -22.51 20.14
C LYS A 33 2.99 -22.49 19.06
N ALA A 34 3.82 -23.53 18.96
CA ALA A 34 4.87 -23.61 17.94
C ALA A 34 4.27 -23.72 16.52
N ILE A 35 3.20 -24.50 16.34
CA ILE A 35 2.50 -24.63 15.06
C ILE A 35 1.82 -23.31 14.69
N HIS A 36 1.21 -22.59 15.63
CA HIS A 36 0.63 -21.27 15.37
C HIS A 36 1.68 -20.22 14.99
N LEU A 37 2.86 -20.24 15.63
CA LEU A 37 3.97 -19.37 15.26
C LEU A 37 4.50 -19.70 13.85
N LEU A 38 4.70 -20.98 13.55
CA LEU A 38 5.13 -21.42 12.21
C LEU A 38 4.08 -21.09 11.15
N ARG A 39 2.81 -21.33 11.40
CA ARG A 39 1.73 -20.90 10.50
C ARG A 39 1.69 -19.38 10.35
N GLY A 40 1.88 -18.62 11.42
CA GLY A 40 1.97 -17.17 11.37
C GLY A 40 3.09 -16.66 10.46
N LEU A 41 4.19 -17.38 10.34
CA LEU A 41 5.31 -17.06 9.47
C LEU A 41 5.12 -17.58 8.02
N THR A 42 4.53 -18.75 7.86
CA THR A 42 4.40 -19.39 6.52
C THR A 42 3.15 -18.95 5.78
N THR A 43 2.04 -18.67 6.47
CA THR A 43 0.77 -18.27 5.84
C THR A 43 0.89 -16.98 5.00
N PRO A 44 1.61 -15.91 5.44
CA PRO A 44 1.82 -14.72 4.61
C PRO A 44 2.53 -15.04 3.30
N LEU A 45 3.58 -15.87 3.35
CA LEU A 45 4.33 -16.28 2.14
C LEU A 45 3.49 -17.18 1.23
N GLN A 46 2.74 -18.12 1.81
CA GLN A 46 1.83 -18.96 1.05
C GLN A 46 0.73 -18.14 0.37
N LEU A 47 0.16 -17.14 1.07
CA LEU A 47 -0.84 -16.25 0.49
C LEU A 47 -0.25 -15.43 -0.65
N LEU A 48 0.98 -14.94 -0.50
CA LEU A 48 1.68 -14.16 -1.51
C LEU A 48 1.89 -14.96 -2.80
N PHE A 49 2.34 -16.21 -2.71
CA PHE A 49 2.65 -17.02 -3.90
C PHE A 49 1.43 -17.78 -4.47
N ARG A 50 0.44 -18.13 -3.64
CA ARG A 50 -0.77 -18.82 -4.11
C ARG A 50 -1.82 -17.90 -4.69
N SER A 51 -1.86 -16.62 -4.27
CA SER A 51 -2.79 -15.64 -4.83
C SER A 51 -2.07 -14.65 -5.73
N PRO A 52 -2.22 -14.77 -7.08
CA PRO A 52 -1.62 -13.82 -8.01
C PRO A 52 -2.13 -12.39 -7.79
N VAL A 53 -3.35 -12.24 -7.28
CA VAL A 53 -3.92 -10.93 -6.94
C VAL A 53 -3.14 -10.29 -5.80
N VAL A 54 -2.89 -11.03 -4.70
CA VAL A 54 -2.12 -10.51 -3.55
C VAL A 54 -0.68 -10.22 -3.95
N LEU A 55 -0.05 -11.08 -4.74
CA LEU A 55 1.32 -10.87 -5.21
C LEU A 55 1.46 -9.58 -6.03
N MET A 56 0.61 -9.38 -7.02
CA MET A 56 0.69 -8.20 -7.88
C MET A 56 0.39 -6.91 -7.11
N LEU A 57 -0.61 -6.91 -6.22
CA LEU A 57 -0.89 -5.76 -5.37
C LEU A 57 0.25 -5.48 -4.38
N ALA A 58 0.88 -6.53 -3.84
CA ALA A 58 2.05 -6.40 -2.99
C ALA A 58 3.23 -5.78 -3.74
N VAL A 59 3.50 -6.21 -4.98
CA VAL A 59 4.54 -5.63 -5.85
C VAL A 59 4.22 -4.16 -6.18
N TYR A 60 2.96 -3.84 -6.46
CA TYR A 60 2.55 -2.45 -6.72
C TYR A 60 2.82 -1.54 -5.52
N ILE A 61 2.33 -1.91 -4.33
CA ILE A 61 2.59 -1.18 -3.08
C ILE A 61 4.10 -1.10 -2.81
N ALA A 62 4.81 -2.21 -2.98
CA ALA A 62 6.24 -2.29 -2.73
C ALA A 62 7.04 -1.34 -3.61
N THR A 63 6.68 -1.20 -4.89
CA THR A 63 7.32 -0.27 -5.81
C THR A 63 7.09 1.18 -5.38
N VAL A 64 5.84 1.58 -5.09
CA VAL A 64 5.53 2.94 -4.63
C VAL A 64 6.22 3.25 -3.29
N TYR A 65 6.27 2.26 -2.39
CA TYR A 65 6.94 2.38 -1.09
C TYR A 65 8.47 2.47 -1.23
N GLY A 66 9.05 1.68 -2.12
CA GLY A 66 10.47 1.74 -2.44
C GLY A 66 10.86 3.11 -3.03
N CYS A 67 10.02 3.68 -3.89
CA CYS A 67 10.17 5.05 -4.38
C CYS A 67 10.13 6.09 -3.25
N LEU A 68 9.27 5.91 -2.23
CA LEU A 68 9.25 6.77 -1.06
C LEU A 68 10.59 6.75 -0.32
N TYR A 69 11.13 5.54 -0.05
CA TYR A 69 12.40 5.42 0.64
C TYR A 69 13.57 5.96 -0.19
N LEU A 70 13.51 5.80 -1.52
CA LEU A 70 14.47 6.44 -2.42
C LEU A 70 14.40 7.97 -2.30
N LEU A 71 13.22 8.57 -2.25
CA LEU A 71 13.06 10.00 -1.99
C LEU A 71 13.61 10.38 -0.61
N PHE A 72 13.33 9.61 0.45
CA PHE A 72 13.84 9.88 1.80
C PHE A 72 15.36 9.91 1.87
N THR A 73 16.06 9.08 1.11
CA THR A 73 17.52 9.04 1.10
C THR A 73 18.16 10.07 0.17
N THR A 74 17.41 10.58 -0.82
CA THR A 74 17.97 11.43 -1.87
C THR A 74 17.58 12.90 -1.75
N VAL A 75 16.35 13.22 -1.32
CA VAL A 75 15.84 14.59 -1.25
C VAL A 75 16.73 15.50 -0.43
N THR A 76 17.16 15.09 0.76
CA THR A 76 18.08 15.87 1.60
C THR A 76 19.37 16.22 0.85
N LYS A 77 19.99 15.23 0.19
CA LYS A 77 21.23 15.42 -0.58
C LYS A 77 21.02 16.37 -1.77
N VAL A 78 19.86 16.25 -2.44
CA VAL A 78 19.49 17.14 -3.55
C VAL A 78 19.43 18.58 -3.08
N PHE A 79 18.75 18.87 -1.95
CA PHE A 79 18.65 20.23 -1.43
C PHE A 79 20.00 20.79 -0.94
N GLN A 80 20.85 19.96 -0.37
CA GLN A 80 22.21 20.36 -0.01
C GLN A 80 23.08 20.70 -1.24
N ASN A 81 23.05 19.85 -2.26
CA ASN A 81 23.91 20.01 -3.43
C ASN A 81 23.41 21.11 -4.40
N THR A 82 22.09 21.27 -4.55
CA THR A 82 21.50 22.17 -5.54
C THR A 82 21.22 23.55 -4.95
N TYR A 83 20.75 23.63 -3.70
CA TYR A 83 20.32 24.88 -3.05
C TYR A 83 21.26 25.30 -1.91
N HIS A 84 22.33 24.53 -1.66
CA HIS A 84 23.32 24.80 -0.61
C HIS A 84 22.72 24.93 0.80
N TRP A 85 21.65 24.18 1.07
CA TRP A 85 21.03 24.17 2.39
C TRP A 85 21.89 23.43 3.41
N SER A 86 21.88 23.90 4.67
CA SER A 86 22.47 23.14 5.77
C SER A 86 21.67 21.85 6.02
N VAL A 87 22.29 20.86 6.65
CA VAL A 87 21.64 19.58 7.00
C VAL A 87 20.34 19.79 7.78
N GLN A 88 20.35 20.74 8.71
CA GLN A 88 19.21 21.05 9.57
C GLN A 88 18.02 21.62 8.79
N ILE A 89 18.27 22.54 7.86
CA ILE A 89 17.23 23.18 7.04
C ILE A 89 16.71 22.22 5.98
N SER A 90 17.54 21.30 5.50
CA SER A 90 17.16 20.32 4.47
C SER A 90 15.97 19.43 4.91
N GLY A 91 15.71 19.30 6.22
CA GLY A 91 14.52 18.63 6.74
C GLY A 91 13.20 19.30 6.33
N LEU A 92 13.19 20.61 6.07
CA LEU A 92 12.01 21.35 5.60
C LEU A 92 11.57 20.90 4.19
N SER A 93 12.44 20.29 3.40
CA SER A 93 12.10 19.74 2.09
C SER A 93 11.01 18.65 2.16
N TYR A 94 10.86 17.99 3.30
CA TYR A 94 9.82 16.98 3.51
C TYR A 94 8.44 17.55 3.85
N LEU A 95 8.30 18.87 4.05
CA LEU A 95 7.01 19.49 4.34
C LEU A 95 5.99 19.24 3.24
N GLY A 96 6.41 19.31 1.96
CA GLY A 96 5.53 18.99 0.83
C GLY A 96 4.96 17.57 0.91
N LEU A 97 5.84 16.61 1.19
CA LEU A 97 5.46 15.20 1.39
C LEU A 97 4.52 15.02 2.60
N GLY A 98 4.85 15.65 3.74
CA GLY A 98 4.06 15.56 4.97
C GLY A 98 2.65 16.13 4.82
N VAL A 99 2.53 17.32 4.23
CA VAL A 99 1.22 17.93 3.93
C VAL A 99 0.44 17.06 2.93
N GLY A 100 1.14 16.47 1.93
CA GLY A 100 0.56 15.50 1.01
C GLY A 100 -0.01 14.28 1.73
N PHE A 101 0.72 13.68 2.67
CA PHE A 101 0.24 12.55 3.48
C PHE A 101 -0.98 12.92 4.30
N MET A 102 -0.97 14.05 5.00
CA MET A 102 -2.10 14.48 5.84
C MET A 102 -3.36 14.72 5.00
N SER A 103 -3.23 15.46 3.89
CA SER A 103 -4.37 15.76 3.00
C SER A 103 -4.90 14.50 2.30
N GLY A 104 -4.01 13.61 1.86
CA GLY A 104 -4.37 12.32 1.27
C GLY A 104 -5.11 11.41 2.26
N GLN A 105 -4.64 11.35 3.52
CA GLN A 105 -5.29 10.56 4.57
C GLN A 105 -6.70 11.08 4.89
N VAL A 106 -6.87 12.40 5.00
CA VAL A 106 -8.18 13.02 5.24
C VAL A 106 -9.11 12.72 4.06
N LEU A 107 -8.64 12.94 2.84
CA LEU A 107 -9.48 12.71 1.65
C LEU A 107 -9.83 11.22 1.49
N PHE A 108 -8.88 10.32 1.71
CA PHE A 108 -9.13 8.87 1.72
C PHE A 108 -10.23 8.51 2.73
N GLY A 109 -10.13 8.98 3.98
CA GLY A 109 -11.14 8.74 5.01
C GLY A 109 -12.53 9.25 4.63
N MET A 110 -12.61 10.44 4.00
CA MET A 110 -13.88 11.04 3.59
C MET A 110 -14.50 10.38 2.36
N LEU A 111 -13.69 9.94 1.40
CA LEU A 111 -14.17 9.42 0.11
C LEU A 111 -14.38 7.91 0.12
N SER A 112 -13.58 7.16 0.88
CA SER A 112 -13.59 5.69 0.84
C SER A 112 -15.00 5.13 1.03
N ASP A 113 -15.67 5.50 2.11
CA ASP A 113 -17.00 4.97 2.42
C ASP A 113 -18.08 5.53 1.49
N LYS A 114 -17.99 6.82 1.14
CA LYS A 114 -18.96 7.46 0.23
C LYS A 114 -18.95 6.82 -1.18
N ILE A 115 -17.76 6.52 -1.70
CA ILE A 115 -17.61 5.90 -3.02
C ILE A 115 -18.12 4.47 -2.99
N ILE A 116 -17.80 3.71 -1.93
CA ILE A 116 -18.27 2.33 -1.77
C ILE A 116 -19.78 2.27 -1.69
N LEU A 117 -20.43 3.13 -0.89
CA LEU A 117 -21.87 3.18 -0.80
C LEU A 117 -22.51 3.47 -2.16
N ARG A 118 -22.02 4.47 -2.90
CA ARG A 118 -22.51 4.80 -4.25
C ARG A 118 -22.33 3.66 -5.26
N LEU A 119 -21.19 2.97 -5.21
CA LEU A 119 -20.92 1.84 -6.10
C LEU A 119 -21.78 0.62 -5.73
N LYS A 120 -21.99 0.37 -4.44
CA LYS A 120 -22.89 -0.66 -3.92
C LYS A 120 -24.33 -0.43 -4.39
N ASP A 121 -24.84 0.82 -4.30
CA ASP A 121 -26.18 1.18 -4.75
C ASP A 121 -26.35 0.93 -6.26
N ARG A 122 -25.30 1.23 -7.07
CA ARG A 122 -25.30 0.94 -8.51
C ARG A 122 -25.23 -0.56 -8.83
N ASN A 123 -24.66 -1.36 -7.93
CA ASN A 123 -24.51 -2.82 -8.07
C ASN A 123 -25.62 -3.56 -7.32
N GLN A 124 -26.86 -3.09 -7.38
CA GLN A 124 -28.04 -3.73 -6.80
C GLN A 124 -27.91 -4.04 -5.29
N GLY A 125 -27.15 -3.23 -4.56
CA GLY A 125 -26.90 -3.41 -3.13
C GLY A 125 -25.82 -4.46 -2.78
N VAL A 126 -25.19 -5.09 -3.76
CA VAL A 126 -24.15 -6.09 -3.54
C VAL A 126 -22.78 -5.40 -3.38
N PHE A 127 -22.10 -5.66 -2.28
CA PHE A 127 -20.74 -5.18 -2.03
C PHE A 127 -19.71 -6.12 -2.64
N GLU A 128 -18.82 -5.56 -3.45
CA GLU A 128 -17.64 -6.26 -3.98
C GLU A 128 -16.37 -5.53 -3.52
N PRO A 129 -15.37 -6.24 -2.95
CA PRO A 129 -14.11 -5.62 -2.49
C PRO A 129 -13.39 -4.83 -3.60
N GLU A 130 -13.54 -5.24 -4.85
CA GLU A 130 -12.97 -4.62 -6.03
C GLU A 130 -13.40 -3.15 -6.22
N MET A 131 -14.53 -2.74 -5.66
CA MET A 131 -15.01 -1.35 -5.66
C MET A 131 -14.01 -0.38 -5.00
N ARG A 132 -13.22 -0.87 -4.01
CA ARG A 132 -12.18 -0.05 -3.38
C ARG A 132 -11.08 0.35 -4.36
N LEU A 133 -10.76 -0.50 -5.32
CA LEU A 133 -9.69 -0.24 -6.29
C LEU A 133 -9.96 0.98 -7.20
N SER A 134 -11.22 1.38 -7.35
CA SER A 134 -11.57 2.60 -8.07
C SER A 134 -10.90 3.84 -7.47
N LEU A 135 -10.82 3.90 -6.14
CA LEU A 135 -10.16 4.99 -5.44
C LEU A 135 -8.62 4.92 -5.57
N THR A 136 -8.06 3.70 -5.64
CA THR A 136 -6.63 3.51 -5.91
C THR A 136 -6.23 4.13 -7.25
N ILE A 137 -7.05 3.97 -8.29
CA ILE A 137 -6.78 4.52 -9.63
C ILE A 137 -6.68 6.05 -9.57
N PHE A 138 -7.58 6.70 -8.84
CA PHE A 138 -7.53 8.16 -8.64
C PHE A 138 -6.22 8.60 -7.99
N PHE A 139 -5.84 7.99 -6.88
CA PHE A 139 -4.60 8.33 -6.17
C PHE A 139 -3.33 7.98 -6.94
N ALA A 140 -3.37 6.92 -7.76
CA ALA A 140 -2.23 6.45 -8.54
C ALA A 140 -1.70 7.48 -9.54
N LEU A 141 -2.56 8.34 -10.06
CA LEU A 141 -2.19 9.39 -11.03
C LEU A 141 -1.25 10.45 -10.44
N PHE A 142 -1.35 10.72 -9.14
CA PHE A 142 -0.57 11.76 -8.49
C PHE A 142 0.91 11.40 -8.31
N VAL A 143 1.23 10.11 -8.22
CA VAL A 143 2.60 9.63 -8.01
C VAL A 143 3.53 9.96 -9.20
N PRO A 144 3.22 9.59 -10.46
CA PRO A 144 4.06 9.96 -11.60
C PRO A 144 4.11 11.48 -11.85
N ILE A 145 3.00 12.20 -11.62
CA ILE A 145 2.96 13.67 -11.74
C ILE A 145 4.00 14.29 -10.82
N SER A 146 4.09 13.80 -9.59
CA SER A 146 5.09 14.28 -8.62
C SER A 146 6.52 14.06 -9.10
N PHE A 147 6.85 12.89 -9.63
CA PHE A 147 8.18 12.59 -10.12
C PHE A 147 8.60 13.48 -11.28
N PHE A 148 7.72 13.71 -12.25
CA PHE A 148 7.99 14.62 -13.36
C PHE A 148 8.18 16.05 -12.85
N TRP A 149 7.29 16.53 -11.99
CA TRP A 149 7.38 17.89 -11.45
C TRP A 149 8.64 18.08 -10.62
N TYR A 150 8.87 17.25 -9.63
CA TYR A 150 10.03 17.30 -8.75
C TYR A 150 11.35 17.21 -9.53
N GLY A 151 11.48 16.19 -10.39
CA GLY A 151 12.72 15.95 -11.14
C GLY A 151 13.14 17.12 -12.01
N TRP A 152 12.22 17.65 -12.81
CA TRP A 152 12.52 18.77 -13.71
C TRP A 152 12.67 20.09 -12.99
N SER A 153 11.96 20.32 -11.89
CA SER A 153 12.14 21.55 -11.09
C SER A 153 13.53 21.60 -10.44
N VAL A 154 14.03 20.46 -9.95
CA VAL A 154 15.40 20.35 -9.42
C VAL A 154 16.45 20.51 -10.53
N GLN A 155 16.24 19.85 -11.67
CA GLN A 155 17.16 19.92 -12.82
C GLN A 155 17.30 21.35 -13.36
N ALA A 156 16.19 22.08 -13.43
CA ALA A 156 16.17 23.49 -13.87
C ALA A 156 16.63 24.47 -12.78
N LYS A 157 17.00 23.98 -11.57
CA LYS A 157 17.40 24.81 -10.42
C LYS A 157 16.40 25.94 -10.15
N THR A 158 15.11 25.65 -10.22
CA THR A 158 14.04 26.62 -9.92
C THR A 158 14.10 27.06 -8.46
N HIS A 159 13.28 28.03 -8.05
CA HIS A 159 13.19 28.43 -6.64
C HIS A 159 12.88 27.22 -5.76
N TRP A 160 13.54 27.08 -4.61
CA TRP A 160 13.49 25.91 -3.72
C TRP A 160 12.07 25.45 -3.31
N ILE A 161 11.09 26.34 -3.31
CA ILE A 161 9.70 26.03 -2.97
C ILE A 161 9.03 25.16 -4.04
N VAL A 162 9.44 25.27 -5.30
CA VAL A 162 8.81 24.56 -6.43
C VAL A 162 8.98 23.05 -6.33
N PRO A 163 10.20 22.49 -6.08
CA PRO A 163 10.35 21.06 -5.85
C PRO A 163 9.68 20.58 -4.56
N ILE A 164 9.60 21.41 -3.52
CA ILE A 164 8.87 21.04 -2.28
C ILE A 164 7.37 20.84 -2.58
N ILE A 165 6.75 21.77 -3.32
CA ILE A 165 5.36 21.61 -3.77
C ILE A 165 5.24 20.40 -4.71
N GLY A 166 6.25 20.15 -5.56
CA GLY A 166 6.30 18.99 -6.44
C GLY A 166 6.28 17.63 -5.71
N LEU A 167 6.72 17.58 -4.45
CA LEU A 167 6.65 16.37 -3.61
C LEU A 167 5.25 16.13 -2.98
N PHE A 168 4.41 17.17 -2.91
CA PHE A 168 3.05 17.06 -2.36
C PHE A 168 2.20 15.99 -3.06
N PRO A 169 2.10 15.95 -4.42
CA PRO A 169 1.30 14.94 -5.08
C PRO A 169 1.76 13.51 -4.79
N PHE A 170 3.07 13.28 -4.55
CA PHE A 170 3.57 11.97 -4.18
C PHE A 170 3.00 11.51 -2.83
N GLY A 171 3.11 12.35 -1.80
CA GLY A 171 2.59 12.04 -0.48
C GLY A 171 1.08 11.79 -0.50
N PHE A 172 0.34 12.66 -1.21
CA PHE A 172 -1.10 12.56 -1.40
C PHE A 172 -1.50 11.25 -2.08
N GLY A 173 -0.86 10.91 -3.20
CA GLY A 173 -1.14 9.69 -3.96
C GLY A 173 -0.77 8.43 -3.20
N MET A 174 0.42 8.40 -2.61
CA MET A 174 0.93 7.23 -1.92
C MET A 174 0.05 6.79 -0.74
N ILE A 175 -0.36 7.73 0.13
CA ILE A 175 -1.17 7.37 1.30
C ILE A 175 -2.56 6.85 0.90
N GLY A 176 -3.14 7.43 -0.17
CA GLY A 176 -4.40 6.96 -0.72
C GLY A 176 -4.30 5.56 -1.32
N ILE A 177 -3.24 5.27 -2.09
CA ILE A 177 -2.94 3.92 -2.61
C ILE A 177 -2.81 2.93 -1.46
N PHE A 178 -2.01 3.29 -0.44
CA PHE A 178 -1.74 2.43 0.69
C PHE A 178 -3.01 2.09 1.48
N GLY A 179 -3.83 3.09 1.81
CA GLY A 179 -5.09 2.90 2.53
C GLY A 179 -6.08 2.05 1.77
N THR A 180 -6.26 2.32 0.46
CA THR A 180 -7.21 1.57 -0.37
C THR A 180 -6.80 0.13 -0.56
N LEU A 181 -5.53 -0.15 -0.81
CA LEU A 181 -5.06 -1.52 -1.03
C LEU A 181 -5.03 -2.36 0.24
N GLN A 182 -4.70 -1.75 1.40
CA GLN A 182 -4.81 -2.46 2.68
C GLN A 182 -6.26 -2.85 2.99
N THR A 183 -7.19 -1.89 2.84
CA THR A 183 -8.61 -2.18 3.08
C THR A 183 -9.17 -3.20 2.07
N TYR A 184 -8.73 -3.16 0.80
CA TYR A 184 -9.07 -4.17 -0.19
C TYR A 184 -8.66 -5.59 0.25
N VAL A 185 -7.43 -5.76 0.75
CA VAL A 185 -6.94 -7.08 1.21
C VAL A 185 -7.72 -7.57 2.43
N ILE A 186 -8.05 -6.67 3.37
CA ILE A 186 -8.87 -7.00 4.55
C ILE A 186 -10.25 -7.49 4.11
N ASP A 187 -10.89 -6.79 3.17
CA ASP A 187 -12.24 -7.13 2.72
C ASP A 187 -12.28 -8.37 1.82
N SER A 188 -11.21 -8.58 1.02
CA SER A 188 -11.12 -9.73 0.11
C SER A 188 -10.79 -11.04 0.84
N TYR A 189 -10.02 -10.97 1.92
CA TYR A 189 -9.55 -12.13 2.70
C TYR A 189 -9.81 -11.96 4.20
N PRO A 190 -11.08 -11.84 4.68
CA PRO A 190 -11.36 -11.55 6.09
C PRO A 190 -10.77 -12.56 7.06
N ARG A 191 -10.70 -13.84 6.65
CA ARG A 191 -10.14 -14.93 7.46
C ARG A 191 -8.62 -14.85 7.58
N TYR A 192 -7.94 -14.33 6.55
CA TYR A 192 -6.49 -14.24 6.45
C TYR A 192 -5.99 -12.79 6.37
N ALA A 193 -6.80 -11.82 6.83
CA ALA A 193 -6.52 -10.39 6.70
C ALA A 193 -5.15 -10.01 7.32
N ALA A 194 -4.85 -10.51 8.51
CA ALA A 194 -3.57 -10.27 9.17
C ALA A 194 -2.38 -10.83 8.37
N SER A 195 -2.52 -12.04 7.81
CA SER A 195 -1.49 -12.67 6.98
C SER A 195 -1.31 -11.94 5.65
N GLY A 196 -2.40 -11.44 5.05
CA GLY A 196 -2.34 -10.63 3.83
C GLY A 196 -1.61 -9.30 4.04
N ILE A 197 -1.89 -8.60 5.16
CA ILE A 197 -1.17 -7.37 5.53
C ILE A 197 0.30 -7.67 5.81
N ALA A 198 0.61 -8.77 6.49
CA ALA A 198 1.99 -9.18 6.75
C ALA A 198 2.75 -9.47 5.45
N ALA A 199 2.13 -10.15 4.48
CA ALA A 199 2.71 -10.42 3.16
C ALA A 199 3.07 -9.12 2.43
N ILE A 200 2.15 -8.15 2.38
CA ILE A 200 2.37 -6.82 1.80
C ILE A 200 3.51 -6.11 2.54
N THR A 201 3.53 -6.17 3.87
CA THR A 201 4.54 -5.49 4.69
C THR A 201 5.94 -6.03 4.44
N VAL A 202 6.11 -7.35 4.35
CA VAL A 202 7.40 -7.98 4.02
C VAL A 202 7.86 -7.55 2.63
N THR A 203 6.99 -7.63 1.62
CA THR A 203 7.33 -7.28 0.24
C THR A 203 7.72 -5.80 0.11
N ARG A 204 6.95 -4.88 0.71
CA ARG A 204 7.26 -3.45 0.66
C ARG A 204 8.55 -3.09 1.39
N SER A 205 8.86 -3.77 2.52
CA SER A 205 10.09 -3.54 3.26
C SER A 205 11.32 -3.99 2.47
N PHE A 206 11.21 -5.08 1.71
CA PHE A 206 12.25 -5.55 0.83
C PHE A 206 12.57 -4.53 -0.28
N PHE A 207 11.56 -3.99 -0.97
CA PHE A 207 11.74 -2.93 -1.96
C PHE A 207 12.23 -1.62 -1.33
N GLY A 208 11.74 -1.27 -0.13
CA GLY A 208 12.18 -0.12 0.64
C GLY A 208 13.64 -0.19 1.06
N ALA A 209 14.21 -1.39 1.20
CA ALA A 209 15.63 -1.58 1.44
C ALA A 209 16.48 -1.52 0.16
N LEU A 210 15.97 -2.09 -0.95
CA LEU A 210 16.75 -2.22 -2.19
C LEU A 210 16.71 -0.98 -3.08
N LEU A 211 15.55 -0.35 -3.29
CA LEU A 211 15.43 0.77 -4.22
C LEU A 211 16.30 1.98 -3.85
N PRO A 212 16.43 2.36 -2.57
CA PRO A 212 17.33 3.46 -2.19
C PRO A 212 18.79 3.26 -2.58
N LEU A 213 19.27 2.02 -2.65
CA LEU A 213 20.63 1.70 -3.08
C LEU A 213 20.87 2.04 -4.56
N ALA A 214 19.82 1.97 -5.37
CA ALA A 214 19.87 2.35 -6.78
C ALA A 214 19.79 3.87 -7.01
N GLY A 215 19.34 4.65 -6.02
CA GLY A 215 19.13 6.09 -6.14
C GLY A 215 20.39 6.88 -6.51
N PRO A 216 21.47 6.85 -5.70
CA PRO A 216 22.69 7.59 -5.99
C PRO A 216 23.29 7.29 -7.37
N PRO A 217 23.58 6.03 -7.75
CA PRO A 217 24.13 5.74 -9.07
C PRO A 217 23.18 6.12 -10.23
N MET A 218 21.88 6.03 -10.03
CA MET A 218 20.89 6.47 -11.02
C MET A 218 20.97 7.98 -11.26
N TYR A 219 21.04 8.79 -10.19
CA TYR A 219 21.14 10.25 -10.34
C TYR A 219 22.51 10.72 -10.82
N GLU A 220 23.58 10.01 -10.52
CA GLU A 220 24.91 10.28 -11.06
C GLU A 220 24.96 10.03 -12.58
N ALA A 221 24.32 8.96 -13.06
CA ALA A 221 24.31 8.60 -14.48
C ALA A 221 23.32 9.43 -15.32
N LEU A 222 22.09 9.68 -14.79
CA LEU A 222 20.99 10.28 -15.55
C LEU A 222 20.72 11.74 -15.19
N GLY A 223 21.26 12.22 -14.06
CA GLY A 223 20.85 13.50 -13.48
C GLY A 223 19.46 13.44 -12.81
N TYR A 224 19.08 14.53 -12.16
CA TYR A 224 17.84 14.58 -11.38
C TYR A 224 16.56 14.55 -12.27
N GLY A 225 16.59 15.22 -13.42
CA GLY A 225 15.45 15.26 -14.33
C GLY A 225 15.11 13.88 -14.90
N TRP A 226 16.06 13.25 -15.58
CA TRP A 226 15.84 11.96 -16.23
C TRP A 226 15.73 10.81 -15.22
N GLY A 227 16.45 10.84 -14.09
CA GLY A 227 16.31 9.86 -13.03
C GLY A 227 14.89 9.82 -12.46
N ASN A 228 14.31 10.99 -12.16
CA ASN A 228 12.92 11.05 -11.70
C ASN A 228 11.91 10.77 -12.83
N THR A 229 12.24 11.09 -14.07
CA THR A 229 11.43 10.72 -15.24
C THR A 229 11.33 9.20 -15.39
N LEU A 230 12.43 8.47 -15.21
CA LEU A 230 12.44 7.01 -15.16
C LEU A 230 11.49 6.47 -14.09
N LEU A 231 11.57 6.99 -12.85
CA LEU A 231 10.67 6.59 -11.76
C LEU A 231 9.22 6.95 -12.06
N GLY A 232 8.98 8.10 -12.69
CA GLY A 232 7.66 8.52 -13.16
C GLY A 232 7.08 7.54 -14.17
N PHE A 233 7.86 7.09 -15.16
CA PHE A 233 7.41 6.08 -16.12
C PHE A 233 7.21 4.71 -15.50
N VAL A 234 8.05 4.27 -14.56
CA VAL A 234 7.86 3.02 -13.83
C VAL A 234 6.53 3.04 -13.09
N THR A 235 6.25 4.12 -12.33
CA THR A 235 4.99 4.24 -11.58
C THR A 235 3.78 4.40 -12.51
N LEU A 236 3.92 5.09 -13.63
CA LEU A 236 2.89 5.22 -14.66
C LEU A 236 2.56 3.86 -15.31
N ALA A 237 3.58 3.06 -15.65
CA ALA A 237 3.41 1.73 -16.21
C ALA A 237 2.72 0.74 -15.26
N MET A 238 2.70 1.04 -13.95
CA MET A 238 1.99 0.23 -12.97
C MET A 238 0.51 0.63 -12.78
N ILE A 239 0.07 1.79 -13.28
CA ILE A 239 -1.34 2.24 -13.16
C ILE A 239 -2.35 1.26 -13.83
N PRO A 240 -2.06 0.61 -14.96
CA PRO A 240 -2.96 -0.40 -15.53
C PRO A 240 -3.27 -1.57 -14.58
N MET A 241 -2.40 -1.86 -13.61
CA MET A 241 -2.57 -2.97 -12.67
C MET A 241 -3.82 -2.82 -11.79
N PRO A 242 -4.04 -1.74 -11.01
CA PRO A 242 -5.28 -1.55 -10.27
C PRO A 242 -6.52 -1.44 -11.18
N ILE A 243 -6.39 -0.94 -12.41
CA ILE A 243 -7.49 -0.90 -13.38
C ILE A 243 -7.90 -2.33 -13.78
N MET A 244 -6.92 -3.18 -14.09
CA MET A 244 -7.15 -4.58 -14.45
C MET A 244 -7.81 -5.35 -13.30
N PHE A 245 -7.36 -5.14 -12.05
CA PHE A 245 -7.96 -5.78 -10.89
C PHE A 245 -9.36 -5.25 -10.57
N ASN A 246 -9.64 -3.98 -10.82
CA ASN A 246 -10.99 -3.45 -10.66
C ASN A 246 -11.98 -4.13 -11.62
N ARG A 247 -11.54 -4.52 -12.84
CA ARG A 247 -12.40 -5.21 -13.83
C ARG A 247 -12.43 -6.72 -13.68
N PHE A 248 -11.30 -7.34 -13.42
CA PHE A 248 -11.13 -8.81 -13.48
C PHE A 248 -10.82 -9.43 -12.11
N GLY A 249 -10.61 -8.65 -11.07
CA GLY A 249 -10.22 -9.12 -9.73
C GLY A 249 -11.23 -10.11 -9.13
N GLY A 250 -12.51 -9.86 -9.29
CA GLY A 250 -13.56 -10.76 -8.81
C GLY A 250 -13.50 -12.16 -9.45
N SER A 251 -13.27 -12.23 -10.76
CA SER A 251 -13.12 -13.50 -11.48
C SER A 251 -11.83 -14.24 -11.08
N LEU A 252 -10.73 -13.50 -10.94
CA LEU A 252 -9.45 -14.06 -10.50
C LEU A 252 -9.53 -14.59 -9.07
N ARG A 253 -10.13 -13.85 -8.15
CA ARG A 253 -10.31 -14.26 -6.74
C ARG A 253 -11.17 -15.52 -6.61
N LYS A 254 -12.25 -15.63 -7.41
CA LYS A 254 -13.11 -16.82 -7.43
C LYS A 254 -12.39 -18.04 -8.00
N LYS A 255 -11.47 -17.86 -8.96
CA LYS A 255 -10.70 -18.95 -9.58
C LYS A 255 -9.55 -19.44 -8.69
N PHE A 256 -8.93 -18.53 -7.92
CA PHE A 256 -7.84 -18.84 -7.00
C PHE A 256 -8.32 -18.73 -5.55
N VAL A 257 -9.20 -19.65 -5.14
CA VAL A 257 -9.61 -19.77 -3.74
C VAL A 257 -8.40 -20.30 -2.94
N VAL A 258 -7.93 -19.49 -2.01
CA VAL A 258 -6.79 -19.86 -1.15
C VAL A 258 -7.34 -20.55 0.10
N ASP A 259 -7.30 -21.87 0.12
CA ASP A 259 -7.40 -22.69 1.33
C ASP A 259 -5.98 -22.90 1.89
N VAL A 260 -5.66 -22.20 2.99
CA VAL A 260 -4.39 -22.31 3.72
C VAL A 260 -4.61 -22.88 5.10
#